data_acb04071bfccff8f8179162950288e87
#
_entry.id   acb04071bfccff8f8179162950288e87
#
_cell.length_a   1.000
_cell.length_b   1.000
_cell.length_c   1.000
_cell.angle_alpha   90.00
_cell.angle_beta   90.00
_cell.angle_gamma   90.00
#
_symmetry.space_group_name_H-M   'P 1'
#
loop_
_entity.id
_entity.type
_entity.pdbx_description
1 polymer ?
#
loop_
_entity_poly.entity_id
_entity_poly.type
_entity_poly.pdbx_seq_one_letter_code
_entity_poly.pdbx_strand_id
1 'polypeptide(L)'
;MMRRPVALLALCASLVLCPPALAQELPQRWVSAGGALSEWISALGGEARLVGVDTTSQHPASLKSLPSVGYQRQLSAEGILSLRPDVLVGTEEMGPPPVLAQIRKAGVRVELFSSKAELAAVDANLKQLGQLLGAEQQAAMLAAGYHQQLDALQARVKQAQAGQTPPGVLLLVGHAGAKPLIAGQGTAGDWLLRQAGGRNLAEHQGYKNFSNEALAALDPDVLVFSDRALADEQALSALLKENPALAASRAVREKRLMSLDPTLLVGGLGPRLPATLQSLAASFYPASKASRAQ
;
A
#
# COMPACT_ATOMS: atom_id res chain seq x y z
N MET A 1 -79.50 49.65 1.42
CA MET A 1 -79.08 48.30 0.95
C MET A 1 -77.74 48.42 0.27
N MET A 2 -76.65 48.12 1.04
CA MET A 2 -75.27 48.19 0.51
C MET A 2 -74.77 46.77 0.32
N ARG A 3 -74.43 46.37 -0.94
CA ARG A 3 -73.79 45.09 -1.29
C ARG A 3 -72.26 45.26 -1.24
N ARG A 4 -71.62 44.49 -0.38
CA ARG A 4 -70.15 44.39 -0.32
C ARG A 4 -69.68 43.37 -1.34
N PRO A 5 -68.59 43.63 -2.11
CA PRO A 5 -67.99 42.62 -2.95
C PRO A 5 -67.02 41.74 -2.10
N VAL A 6 -67.12 40.44 -2.31
CA VAL A 6 -66.21 39.44 -1.79
C VAL A 6 -65.01 39.32 -2.74
N ALA A 7 -63.84 39.71 -2.27
CA ALA A 7 -62.58 39.52 -3.03
C ALA A 7 -62.09 38.07 -2.83
N LEU A 8 -62.03 37.29 -3.93
CA LEU A 8 -61.47 35.97 -4.00
C LEU A 8 -59.93 36.11 -4.16
N LEU A 9 -59.14 35.78 -3.14
CA LEU A 9 -57.70 35.66 -3.20
C LEU A 9 -57.32 34.30 -3.84
N ALA A 10 -56.84 34.32 -5.09
CA ALA A 10 -56.31 33.15 -5.73
C ALA A 10 -54.82 32.95 -5.26
N LEU A 11 -54.59 31.92 -4.43
CA LEU A 11 -53.28 31.54 -3.96
C LEU A 11 -52.59 30.67 -5.04
N CYS A 12 -51.72 31.28 -5.87
CA CYS A 12 -50.90 30.55 -6.82
C CYS A 12 -49.77 29.80 -6.05
N ALA A 13 -49.96 28.51 -5.82
CA ALA A 13 -48.90 27.62 -5.34
C ALA A 13 -47.88 27.33 -6.48
N SER A 14 -46.77 28.05 -6.51
CA SER A 14 -45.66 27.76 -7.44
C SER A 14 -44.96 26.48 -6.98
N LEU A 15 -45.25 25.35 -7.61
CA LEU A 15 -44.43 24.11 -7.47
C LEU A 15 -43.06 24.42 -8.10
N VAL A 16 -42.04 24.60 -7.25
CA VAL A 16 -40.65 24.58 -7.66
C VAL A 16 -40.30 23.15 -8.01
N LEU A 17 -40.33 22.77 -9.29
CA LEU A 17 -39.72 21.54 -9.79
C LEU A 17 -38.21 21.66 -9.61
N CYS A 18 -37.68 21.11 -8.51
CA CYS A 18 -36.26 20.89 -8.35
C CYS A 18 -35.86 19.78 -9.36
N PRO A 19 -34.97 20.06 -10.36
CA PRO A 19 -34.54 19.02 -11.26
C PRO A 19 -33.86 17.90 -10.41
N PRO A 20 -34.12 16.60 -10.69
CA PRO A 20 -33.41 15.54 -9.99
C PRO A 20 -31.92 15.75 -10.23
N ALA A 21 -31.14 15.91 -9.17
CA ALA A 21 -29.71 15.86 -9.24
C ALA A 21 -29.38 14.52 -9.92
N LEU A 22 -28.77 14.55 -11.12
CA LEU A 22 -28.28 13.36 -11.80
C LEU A 22 -27.23 12.76 -10.86
N ALA A 23 -27.64 11.76 -10.09
CA ALA A 23 -26.71 10.96 -9.32
C ALA A 23 -25.72 10.37 -10.32
N GLN A 24 -24.47 10.77 -10.24
CA GLN A 24 -23.42 10.26 -11.11
C GLN A 24 -23.34 8.75 -10.87
N GLU A 25 -23.62 7.94 -11.90
CA GLU A 25 -23.56 6.50 -11.79
C GLU A 25 -22.15 6.08 -11.34
N LEU A 26 -22.09 5.24 -10.32
CA LEU A 26 -20.83 4.73 -9.80
C LEU A 26 -20.21 3.78 -10.85
N PRO A 27 -18.89 3.87 -11.09
CA PRO A 27 -18.20 2.96 -12.00
C PRO A 27 -18.41 1.50 -11.59
N GLN A 28 -18.70 0.62 -12.55
CA GLN A 28 -18.95 -0.80 -12.29
C GLN A 28 -17.82 -1.71 -12.78
N ARG A 29 -16.99 -1.24 -13.73
CA ARG A 29 -15.89 -2.00 -14.32
C ARG A 29 -14.58 -1.28 -14.05
N TRP A 30 -13.80 -1.85 -13.15
CA TRP A 30 -12.57 -1.24 -12.66
C TRP A 30 -11.34 -1.99 -13.15
N VAL A 31 -10.34 -1.26 -13.58
CA VAL A 31 -8.97 -1.75 -13.69
C VAL A 31 -8.15 -1.09 -12.59
N SER A 32 -7.44 -1.90 -11.79
CA SER A 32 -6.59 -1.41 -10.70
C SER A 32 -5.13 -1.65 -11.01
N ALA A 33 -4.32 -0.57 -10.96
CA ALA A 33 -2.89 -0.57 -11.18
C ALA A 33 -2.17 -0.16 -9.90
N GLY A 34 -1.89 -1.14 -9.04
CA GLY A 34 -1.20 -0.97 -7.76
C GLY A 34 -1.75 -1.92 -6.70
N GLY A 35 -0.88 -2.80 -6.17
CA GLY A 35 -1.26 -3.86 -5.23
C GLY A 35 -1.98 -3.34 -4.00
N ALA A 36 -1.46 -2.29 -3.35
CA ALA A 36 -2.09 -1.69 -2.17
C ALA A 36 -3.51 -1.16 -2.45
N LEU A 37 -3.74 -0.54 -3.61
CA LEU A 37 -5.07 -0.07 -4.01
C LEU A 37 -6.03 -1.23 -4.26
N SER A 38 -5.58 -2.27 -4.96
CA SER A 38 -6.38 -3.47 -5.22
C SER A 38 -6.81 -4.14 -3.91
N GLU A 39 -5.92 -4.20 -2.93
CA GLU A 39 -6.22 -4.71 -1.59
C GLU A 39 -7.27 -3.82 -0.86
N TRP A 40 -7.15 -2.49 -0.94
CA TRP A 40 -8.14 -1.58 -0.36
C TRP A 40 -9.50 -1.68 -1.04
N ILE A 41 -9.54 -1.82 -2.38
CA ILE A 41 -10.77 -2.04 -3.14
C ILE A 41 -11.45 -3.33 -2.65
N SER A 42 -10.70 -4.42 -2.48
CA SER A 42 -11.23 -5.69 -1.96
C SER A 42 -11.74 -5.54 -0.53
N ALA A 43 -11.00 -4.86 0.34
CA ALA A 43 -11.40 -4.60 1.74
C ALA A 43 -12.68 -3.75 1.85
N LEU A 44 -12.92 -2.88 0.87
CA LEU A 44 -14.14 -2.09 0.74
C LEU A 44 -15.29 -2.84 0.06
N GLY A 45 -15.14 -4.15 -0.25
CA GLY A 45 -16.16 -4.96 -0.92
C GLY A 45 -16.27 -4.70 -2.42
N GLY A 46 -15.34 -3.96 -3.02
CA GLY A 46 -15.34 -3.61 -4.45
C GLY A 46 -14.73 -4.67 -5.37
N GLU A 47 -14.30 -5.82 -4.87
CA GLU A 47 -13.57 -6.83 -5.65
C GLU A 47 -14.37 -7.32 -6.88
N ALA A 48 -15.68 -7.48 -6.75
CA ALA A 48 -16.54 -7.91 -7.85
C ALA A 48 -16.59 -6.92 -9.04
N ARG A 49 -16.18 -5.67 -8.84
CA ARG A 49 -16.07 -4.67 -9.92
C ARG A 49 -14.75 -4.73 -10.66
N LEU A 50 -13.73 -5.42 -10.13
CA LEU A 50 -12.42 -5.53 -10.78
C LEU A 50 -12.51 -6.44 -12.00
N VAL A 51 -12.17 -5.90 -13.17
CA VAL A 51 -12.12 -6.62 -14.46
C VAL A 51 -10.68 -6.86 -14.93
N GLY A 52 -9.69 -6.25 -14.25
CA GLY A 52 -8.27 -6.44 -14.49
C GLY A 52 -7.42 -5.76 -13.43
N VAL A 53 -6.24 -6.30 -13.21
CA VAL A 53 -5.29 -5.82 -12.20
C VAL A 53 -3.86 -5.83 -12.74
N ASP A 54 -2.98 -5.05 -12.13
CA ASP A 54 -1.56 -5.06 -12.48
C ASP A 54 -0.81 -6.24 -11.82
N THR A 55 0.44 -6.47 -12.22
CA THR A 55 1.27 -7.58 -11.73
C THR A 55 1.61 -7.50 -10.23
N THR A 56 1.42 -6.35 -9.57
CA THR A 56 1.68 -6.17 -8.13
C THR A 56 0.46 -6.53 -7.27
N SER A 57 -0.71 -6.67 -7.88
CA SER A 57 -1.98 -7.02 -7.22
C SER A 57 -2.08 -8.52 -6.93
N GLN A 58 -1.29 -8.99 -5.96
CA GLN A 58 -1.17 -10.41 -5.60
C GLN A 58 -2.07 -10.81 -4.42
N HIS A 59 -2.68 -9.86 -3.75
CA HIS A 59 -3.53 -10.05 -2.59
C HIS A 59 -4.84 -9.26 -2.69
N PRO A 60 -5.95 -9.83 -2.22
CA PRO A 60 -6.10 -11.25 -1.84
C PRO A 60 -5.81 -12.21 -3.00
N ALA A 61 -5.66 -13.50 -2.71
CA ALA A 61 -5.26 -14.49 -3.73
C ALA A 61 -6.26 -14.61 -4.90
N SER A 62 -7.51 -14.26 -4.69
CA SER A 62 -8.58 -14.20 -5.71
C SER A 62 -8.23 -13.27 -6.88
N LEU A 63 -7.50 -12.18 -6.63
CA LEU A 63 -7.10 -11.22 -7.67
C LEU A 63 -6.18 -11.83 -8.73
N LYS A 64 -5.46 -12.90 -8.41
CA LYS A 64 -4.57 -13.60 -9.35
C LYS A 64 -5.30 -14.26 -10.51
N SER A 65 -6.61 -14.47 -10.38
CA SER A 65 -7.46 -15.03 -11.44
C SER A 65 -7.92 -13.98 -12.46
N LEU A 66 -7.78 -12.69 -12.15
CA LEU A 66 -8.18 -11.59 -13.03
C LEU A 66 -7.14 -11.38 -14.15
N PRO A 67 -7.58 -10.86 -15.31
CA PRO A 67 -6.68 -10.46 -16.39
C PRO A 67 -5.61 -9.46 -15.90
N SER A 68 -4.35 -9.73 -16.24
CA SER A 68 -3.24 -8.83 -15.92
C SER A 68 -3.08 -7.75 -16.99
N VAL A 69 -2.98 -6.49 -16.56
CA VAL A 69 -2.69 -5.34 -17.44
C VAL A 69 -1.21 -4.96 -17.48
N GLY A 70 -0.32 -5.83 -16.99
CA GLY A 70 1.12 -5.59 -16.93
C GLY A 70 1.54 -4.90 -15.62
N TYR A 71 2.75 -4.35 -15.62
CA TYR A 71 3.28 -3.62 -14.47
C TYR A 71 2.77 -2.18 -14.43
N GLN A 72 2.37 -1.69 -13.26
CA GLN A 72 1.76 -0.36 -13.11
C GLN A 72 2.51 0.80 -13.78
N ARG A 73 3.85 0.74 -13.85
CA ARG A 73 4.68 1.78 -14.50
C ARG A 73 4.90 1.54 -16.01
N GLN A 74 4.41 0.42 -16.55
CA GLN A 74 4.56 -0.01 -17.94
C GLN A 74 3.25 -0.57 -18.48
N LEU A 75 2.16 0.20 -18.31
CA LEU A 75 0.83 -0.20 -18.75
C LEU A 75 0.72 -0.16 -20.28
N SER A 76 -0.22 -0.96 -20.82
CA SER A 76 -0.62 -0.94 -22.23
C SER A 76 -2.04 -0.40 -22.34
N ALA A 77 -2.24 0.63 -23.17
CA ALA A 77 -3.58 1.15 -23.42
C ALA A 77 -4.49 0.10 -24.07
N GLU A 78 -3.98 -0.68 -25.03
CA GLU A 78 -4.71 -1.74 -25.69
C GLU A 78 -5.17 -2.81 -24.68
N GLY A 79 -4.26 -3.29 -23.82
CA GLY A 79 -4.59 -4.28 -22.77
C GLY A 79 -5.67 -3.78 -21.83
N ILE A 80 -5.63 -2.52 -21.41
CA ILE A 80 -6.64 -1.93 -20.52
C ILE A 80 -7.96 -1.75 -21.26
N LEU A 81 -7.97 -1.14 -22.45
CA LEU A 81 -9.17 -0.83 -23.20
C LEU A 81 -9.92 -2.09 -23.68
N SER A 82 -9.21 -3.20 -23.91
CA SER A 82 -9.83 -4.49 -24.26
C SER A 82 -10.76 -5.02 -23.17
N LEU A 83 -10.50 -4.65 -21.91
CA LEU A 83 -11.33 -5.00 -20.75
C LEU A 83 -12.57 -4.10 -20.61
N ARG A 84 -12.70 -3.06 -21.43
CA ARG A 84 -13.79 -2.08 -21.41
C ARG A 84 -14.09 -1.57 -20.00
N PRO A 85 -13.12 -0.98 -19.30
CA PRO A 85 -13.34 -0.43 -17.96
C PRO A 85 -14.08 0.91 -18.03
N ASP A 86 -14.83 1.23 -16.96
CA ASP A 86 -15.37 2.56 -16.71
C ASP A 86 -14.30 3.46 -16.08
N VAL A 87 -13.44 2.84 -15.25
CA VAL A 87 -12.39 3.55 -14.51
C VAL A 87 -11.10 2.73 -14.45
N LEU A 88 -9.99 3.44 -14.62
CA LEU A 88 -8.64 2.98 -14.26
C LEU A 88 -8.23 3.71 -12.99
N VAL A 89 -7.91 2.97 -11.95
CA VAL A 89 -7.36 3.52 -10.69
C VAL A 89 -5.90 3.11 -10.53
N GLY A 90 -5.08 4.01 -10.01
CA GLY A 90 -3.66 3.74 -9.74
C GLY A 90 -3.06 4.90 -8.95
N THR A 91 -1.78 4.77 -8.59
CA THR A 91 -1.07 5.87 -7.93
C THR A 91 -0.46 6.84 -8.96
N GLU A 92 0.07 7.98 -8.48
CA GLU A 92 0.83 8.92 -9.30
C GLU A 92 2.05 8.30 -10.00
N GLU A 93 2.47 7.11 -9.56
CA GLU A 93 3.55 6.34 -10.20
C GLU A 93 3.09 5.53 -11.42
N MET A 94 1.78 5.46 -11.63
CA MET A 94 1.17 4.73 -12.75
C MET A 94 1.53 5.38 -14.09
N GLY A 95 1.85 4.57 -15.08
CA GLY A 95 2.24 5.11 -16.37
C GLY A 95 2.54 4.06 -17.44
N PRO A 96 3.14 4.52 -18.57
CA PRO A 96 3.68 5.85 -18.83
C PRO A 96 2.60 6.92 -19.14
N PRO A 97 2.89 8.22 -18.96
CA PRO A 97 1.90 9.29 -19.14
C PRO A 97 1.18 9.31 -20.51
N PRO A 98 1.84 9.00 -21.66
CA PRO A 98 1.14 8.92 -22.94
C PRO A 98 0.04 7.85 -22.98
N VAL A 99 0.24 6.73 -22.30
CA VAL A 99 -0.76 5.65 -22.18
C VAL A 99 -1.98 6.14 -21.40
N LEU A 100 -1.77 6.84 -20.30
CA LEU A 100 -2.87 7.41 -19.50
C LEU A 100 -3.67 8.44 -20.28
N ALA A 101 -2.98 9.26 -21.09
CA ALA A 101 -3.64 10.22 -21.99
C ALA A 101 -4.50 9.51 -23.05
N GLN A 102 -4.01 8.41 -23.61
CA GLN A 102 -4.75 7.59 -24.59
C GLN A 102 -6.00 6.96 -23.95
N ILE A 103 -5.89 6.43 -22.73
CA ILE A 103 -7.01 5.85 -21.99
C ILE A 103 -8.08 6.90 -21.69
N ARG A 104 -7.69 8.11 -21.23
CA ARG A 104 -8.63 9.24 -21.04
C ARG A 104 -9.32 9.65 -22.34
N LYS A 105 -8.59 9.72 -23.45
CA LYS A 105 -9.14 10.06 -24.77
C LYS A 105 -10.17 9.01 -25.24
N ALA A 106 -10.02 7.76 -24.84
CA ALA A 106 -10.99 6.70 -25.10
C ALA A 106 -12.25 6.76 -24.20
N GLY A 107 -12.35 7.75 -23.31
CA GLY A 107 -13.52 7.97 -22.43
C GLY A 107 -13.44 7.23 -21.09
N VAL A 108 -12.34 6.54 -20.78
CA VAL A 108 -12.14 5.87 -19.50
C VAL A 108 -11.71 6.89 -18.45
N ARG A 109 -12.39 6.93 -17.32
CA ARG A 109 -12.01 7.75 -16.16
C ARG A 109 -10.68 7.24 -15.59
N VAL A 110 -9.75 8.14 -15.27
CA VAL A 110 -8.45 7.79 -14.67
C VAL A 110 -8.30 8.53 -13.36
N GLU A 111 -8.34 7.78 -12.27
CA GLU A 111 -8.24 8.27 -10.90
C GLU A 111 -6.85 7.98 -10.34
N LEU A 112 -6.24 9.01 -9.75
CA LEU A 112 -4.92 8.93 -9.14
C LEU A 112 -5.01 9.02 -7.63
N PHE A 113 -4.26 8.15 -6.98
CA PHE A 113 -4.15 8.01 -5.53
C PHE A 113 -2.72 8.28 -5.09
N SER A 114 -2.52 8.64 -3.83
CA SER A 114 -1.19 8.88 -3.31
C SER A 114 -0.46 7.57 -2.98
N SER A 115 0.81 7.47 -3.43
CA SER A 115 1.73 6.38 -3.07
C SER A 115 2.60 6.72 -1.85
N LYS A 116 2.43 7.89 -1.24
CA LYS A 116 3.23 8.33 -0.10
C LYS A 116 3.07 7.41 1.10
N ALA A 117 4.18 7.09 1.76
CA ALA A 117 4.20 6.31 2.99
C ALA A 117 3.81 7.18 4.20
N GLU A 118 2.60 7.71 4.21
CA GLU A 118 2.05 8.63 5.21
C GLU A 118 0.61 8.23 5.55
N LEU A 119 0.21 8.31 6.82
CA LEU A 119 -1.15 7.97 7.24
C LEU A 119 -2.20 8.89 6.62
N ALA A 120 -1.88 10.18 6.47
CA ALA A 120 -2.76 11.14 5.81
C ALA A 120 -3.08 10.73 4.35
N ALA A 121 -2.13 10.08 3.65
CA ALA A 121 -2.35 9.54 2.32
C ALA A 121 -3.31 8.34 2.35
N VAL A 122 -3.22 7.47 3.35
CA VAL A 122 -4.17 6.36 3.55
C VAL A 122 -5.58 6.88 3.75
N ASP A 123 -5.76 7.89 4.62
CA ASP A 123 -7.06 8.49 4.91
C ASP A 123 -7.68 9.12 3.66
N ALA A 124 -6.88 9.89 2.91
CA ALA A 124 -7.32 10.52 1.66
C ALA A 124 -7.70 9.46 0.61
N ASN A 125 -6.88 8.42 0.45
CA ASN A 125 -7.11 7.34 -0.50
C ASN A 125 -8.38 6.55 -0.14
N LEU A 126 -8.56 6.17 1.13
CA LEU A 126 -9.77 5.47 1.59
C LEU A 126 -11.02 6.31 1.40
N LYS A 127 -10.97 7.61 1.71
CA LYS A 127 -12.08 8.53 1.48
C LYS A 127 -12.45 8.57 -0.01
N GLN A 128 -11.48 8.72 -0.90
CA GLN A 128 -11.70 8.77 -2.36
C GLN A 128 -12.25 7.42 -2.88
N LEU A 129 -11.68 6.28 -2.44
CA LEU A 129 -12.19 4.95 -2.79
C LEU A 129 -13.62 4.74 -2.30
N GLY A 130 -13.91 5.15 -1.05
CA GLY A 130 -15.26 5.10 -0.49
C GLY A 130 -16.27 5.82 -1.36
N GLN A 131 -15.96 7.04 -1.81
CA GLN A 131 -16.81 7.84 -2.71
C GLN A 131 -17.01 7.15 -4.06
N LEU A 132 -15.94 6.60 -4.65
CA LEU A 132 -16.00 5.93 -5.95
C LEU A 132 -16.77 4.61 -5.90
N LEU A 133 -16.78 3.93 -4.75
CA LEU A 133 -17.47 2.65 -4.53
C LEU A 133 -18.89 2.84 -3.96
N GLY A 134 -19.24 4.03 -3.42
CA GLY A 134 -20.45 4.23 -2.63
C GLY A 134 -20.37 3.52 -1.27
N ALA A 135 -19.18 3.50 -0.66
CA ALA A 135 -18.86 2.76 0.56
C ALA A 135 -18.15 3.66 1.59
N GLU A 136 -18.59 4.93 1.70
CA GLU A 136 -17.93 5.96 2.51
C GLU A 136 -17.88 5.59 3.99
N GLN A 137 -18.98 5.02 4.51
CA GLN A 137 -19.04 4.59 5.91
C GLN A 137 -18.04 3.46 6.19
N GLN A 138 -17.95 2.49 5.28
CA GLN A 138 -16.99 1.38 5.42
C GLN A 138 -15.56 1.89 5.31
N ALA A 139 -15.28 2.83 4.41
CA ALA A 139 -13.97 3.46 4.27
C ALA A 139 -13.55 4.18 5.57
N ALA A 140 -14.47 4.92 6.19
CA ALA A 140 -14.20 5.58 7.47
C ALA A 140 -13.93 4.58 8.59
N MET A 141 -14.67 3.46 8.65
CA MET A 141 -14.43 2.40 9.64
C MET A 141 -13.06 1.72 9.42
N LEU A 142 -12.70 1.43 8.17
CA LEU A 142 -11.38 0.86 7.86
C LEU A 142 -10.24 1.81 8.22
N ALA A 143 -10.37 3.11 7.93
CA ALA A 143 -9.37 4.11 8.33
C ALA A 143 -9.21 4.15 9.86
N ALA A 144 -10.31 4.24 10.60
CA ALA A 144 -10.27 4.26 12.07
C ALA A 144 -9.63 2.97 12.65
N GLY A 145 -10.00 1.79 12.12
CA GLY A 145 -9.42 0.52 12.54
C GLY A 145 -7.93 0.41 12.22
N TYR A 146 -7.50 0.96 11.08
CA TYR A 146 -6.08 1.01 10.68
C TYR A 146 -5.26 1.86 11.65
N HIS A 147 -5.73 3.05 12.00
CA HIS A 147 -5.11 3.91 13.00
C HIS A 147 -5.03 3.22 14.36
N GLN A 148 -6.14 2.64 14.83
CA GLN A 148 -6.17 1.93 16.12
C GLN A 148 -5.13 0.78 16.19
N GLN A 149 -4.97 0.02 15.11
CA GLN A 149 -3.97 -1.05 15.05
C GLN A 149 -2.54 -0.51 15.11
N LEU A 150 -2.27 0.60 14.42
CA LEU A 150 -0.95 1.23 14.43
C LEU A 150 -0.65 1.88 15.79
N ASP A 151 -1.61 2.52 16.43
CA ASP A 151 -1.45 3.10 17.77
C ASP A 151 -1.14 2.01 18.82
N ALA A 152 -1.87 0.90 18.76
CA ALA A 152 -1.61 -0.26 19.62
C ALA A 152 -0.21 -0.86 19.37
N LEU A 153 0.24 -0.91 18.11
CA LEU A 153 1.59 -1.33 17.77
C LEU A 153 2.62 -0.37 18.36
N GLN A 154 2.45 0.95 18.17
CA GLN A 154 3.39 1.94 18.68
C GLN A 154 3.52 1.89 20.21
N ALA A 155 2.42 1.67 20.93
CA ALA A 155 2.46 1.46 22.36
C ALA A 155 3.32 0.24 22.76
N ARG A 156 3.17 -0.88 22.04
CA ARG A 156 3.97 -2.10 22.27
C ARG A 156 5.45 -1.89 21.93
N VAL A 157 5.73 -1.24 20.80
CA VAL A 157 7.11 -0.92 20.39
C VAL A 157 7.78 -0.04 21.44
N LYS A 158 7.11 1.02 21.90
CA LYS A 158 7.61 1.91 22.96
C LYS A 158 7.91 1.15 24.25
N GLN A 159 7.04 0.21 24.63
CA GLN A 159 7.26 -0.66 25.80
C GLN A 159 8.46 -1.59 25.58
N ALA A 160 8.59 -2.20 24.41
CA ALA A 160 9.70 -3.07 24.08
C ALA A 160 11.05 -2.35 24.00
N GLN A 161 11.04 -1.07 23.60
CA GLN A 161 12.23 -0.22 23.57
C GLN A 161 12.69 0.28 24.95
N ALA A 162 11.85 0.16 25.97
CA ALA A 162 12.20 0.64 27.31
C ALA A 162 13.48 -0.04 27.84
N GLY A 163 14.53 0.75 28.04
CA GLY A 163 15.82 0.30 28.56
C GLY A 163 16.73 -0.41 27.55
N GLN A 164 16.41 -0.42 26.27
CA GLN A 164 17.28 -0.99 25.24
C GLN A 164 17.39 -0.10 23.99
N THR A 165 18.52 -0.20 23.30
CA THR A 165 18.76 0.51 22.04
C THR A 165 17.99 -0.17 20.91
N PRO A 166 17.28 0.61 20.05
CA PRO A 166 16.64 0.06 18.85
C PRO A 166 17.64 -0.70 17.97
N PRO A 167 17.30 -1.90 17.49
CA PRO A 167 18.19 -2.69 16.64
C PRO A 167 18.49 -1.95 15.33
N GLY A 168 19.73 -2.05 14.87
CA GLY A 168 20.14 -1.60 13.55
C GLY A 168 19.62 -2.57 12.49
N VAL A 169 18.84 -2.06 11.53
CA VAL A 169 18.18 -2.89 10.51
C VAL A 169 18.56 -2.42 9.11
N LEU A 170 18.74 -3.39 8.21
CA LEU A 170 18.80 -3.15 6.77
C LEU A 170 17.65 -3.88 6.07
N LEU A 171 17.04 -3.21 5.10
CA LEU A 171 16.08 -3.81 4.18
C LEU A 171 16.67 -3.86 2.77
N LEU A 172 16.85 -5.09 2.29
CA LEU A 172 17.28 -5.39 0.93
C LEU A 172 16.05 -5.68 0.08
N VAL A 173 15.96 -4.98 -1.05
CA VAL A 173 14.91 -5.19 -2.04
C VAL A 173 15.53 -5.90 -3.24
N GLY A 174 15.13 -7.13 -3.49
CA GLY A 174 15.57 -7.91 -4.62
C GLY A 174 15.04 -7.34 -5.94
N HIS A 175 15.80 -7.50 -7.01
CA HIS A 175 15.49 -6.94 -8.30
C HIS A 175 15.96 -7.90 -9.42
N ALA A 176 15.09 -8.83 -9.80
CA ALA A 176 15.18 -9.67 -11.00
C ALA A 176 16.62 -9.97 -11.53
N GLY A 177 17.47 -10.59 -10.70
CA GLY A 177 18.83 -10.96 -11.08
C GLY A 177 19.88 -9.83 -11.02
N ALA A 178 19.50 -8.62 -10.57
CA ALA A 178 20.42 -7.53 -10.29
C ALA A 178 20.88 -7.54 -8.82
N LYS A 179 21.93 -6.77 -8.51
CA LYS A 179 22.34 -6.56 -7.12
C LYS A 179 21.18 -5.94 -6.32
N PRO A 180 20.90 -6.42 -5.09
CA PRO A 180 19.81 -5.90 -4.29
C PRO A 180 19.98 -4.41 -4.00
N LEU A 181 18.87 -3.69 -4.03
CA LEU A 181 18.81 -2.30 -3.60
C LEU A 181 18.59 -2.25 -2.08
N ILE A 182 19.12 -1.24 -1.43
CA ILE A 182 18.89 -0.99 0.00
C ILE A 182 17.91 0.16 0.14
N ALA A 183 16.87 -0.07 0.97
CA ALA A 183 15.86 0.92 1.28
C ALA A 183 16.42 1.98 2.24
N GLY A 184 16.68 3.17 1.72
CA GLY A 184 17.11 4.35 2.48
C GLY A 184 15.94 5.23 2.90
N GLN A 185 16.27 6.39 3.44
CA GLN A 185 15.32 7.37 3.97
C GLN A 185 14.26 7.76 2.92
N GLY A 186 13.02 8.00 3.38
CA GLY A 186 11.91 8.43 2.55
C GLY A 186 11.27 7.32 1.71
N THR A 187 11.73 6.07 1.83
CA THR A 187 11.10 4.91 1.17
C THR A 187 10.02 4.28 2.04
N ALA A 188 9.10 3.52 1.43
CA ALA A 188 8.16 2.69 2.17
C ALA A 188 8.87 1.69 3.09
N GLY A 189 10.03 1.18 2.67
CA GLY A 189 10.88 0.32 3.49
C GLY A 189 11.41 1.01 4.75
N ASP A 190 11.91 2.23 4.63
CA ASP A 190 12.35 3.05 5.78
C ASP A 190 11.21 3.28 6.76
N TRP A 191 10.04 3.65 6.22
CA TRP A 191 8.84 3.84 7.04
C TRP A 191 8.47 2.56 7.83
N LEU A 192 8.46 1.41 7.15
CA LEU A 192 8.17 0.11 7.79
C LEU A 192 9.15 -0.22 8.92
N LEU A 193 10.46 -0.07 8.66
CA LEU A 193 11.49 -0.36 9.67
C LEU A 193 11.32 0.51 10.91
N ARG A 194 11.09 1.81 10.73
CA ARG A 194 10.89 2.76 11.84
C ARG A 194 9.60 2.50 12.61
N GLN A 195 8.50 2.22 11.92
CA GLN A 195 7.23 1.90 12.58
C GLN A 195 7.30 0.62 13.40
N ALA A 196 8.12 -0.35 12.98
CA ALA A 196 8.38 -1.56 13.74
C ALA A 196 9.39 -1.38 14.89
N GLY A 197 9.92 -0.16 15.06
CA GLY A 197 10.87 0.19 16.12
C GLY A 197 12.33 -0.09 15.80
N GLY A 198 12.68 -0.39 14.56
CA GLY A 198 14.05 -0.54 14.08
C GLY A 198 14.70 0.79 13.72
N ARG A 199 16.02 0.86 13.82
CA ARG A 199 16.81 1.95 13.29
C ARG A 199 17.34 1.57 11.91
N ASN A 200 16.85 2.22 10.86
CA ASN A 200 17.37 2.01 9.52
C ASN A 200 18.84 2.48 9.43
N LEU A 201 19.74 1.57 9.09
CA LEU A 201 21.17 1.87 8.95
C LEU A 201 21.52 2.55 7.63
N ALA A 202 20.58 2.56 6.66
CA ALA A 202 20.75 3.18 5.37
C ALA A 202 20.39 4.68 5.43
N GLU A 203 21.38 5.54 5.54
CA GLU A 203 21.19 7.00 5.72
C GLU A 203 20.96 7.77 4.41
N HIS A 204 21.12 7.11 3.25
CA HIS A 204 20.89 7.74 1.93
C HIS A 204 19.39 7.91 1.65
N GLN A 205 19.06 8.79 0.71
CA GLN A 205 17.69 8.95 0.22
C GLN A 205 17.36 7.91 -0.88
N GLY A 206 16.16 7.34 -0.82
CA GLY A 206 15.64 6.44 -1.84
C GLY A 206 16.27 5.04 -1.80
N TYR A 207 16.17 4.33 -2.92
CA TYR A 207 16.74 2.99 -3.08
C TYR A 207 18.10 3.08 -3.79
N LYS A 208 19.15 2.49 -3.21
CA LYS A 208 20.51 2.48 -3.80
C LYS A 208 21.19 1.13 -3.63
N ASN A 209 22.10 0.82 -4.58
CA ASN A 209 23.05 -0.28 -4.42
C ASN A 209 24.16 0.12 -3.45
N PHE A 210 24.64 -0.85 -2.68
CA PHE A 210 25.85 -0.70 -1.87
C PHE A 210 26.95 -1.63 -2.35
N SER A 211 28.20 -1.22 -2.13
CA SER A 211 29.33 -2.13 -2.26
C SER A 211 29.36 -3.12 -1.10
N ASN A 212 30.06 -4.25 -1.29
CA ASN A 212 30.22 -5.25 -0.23
C ASN A 212 30.92 -4.66 1.01
N GLU A 213 31.86 -3.74 0.81
CA GLU A 213 32.58 -3.05 1.89
C GLU A 213 31.63 -2.15 2.70
N ALA A 214 30.76 -1.40 2.02
CA ALA A 214 29.78 -0.57 2.68
C ALA A 214 28.76 -1.41 3.48
N LEU A 215 28.32 -2.55 2.95
CA LEU A 215 27.45 -3.50 3.65
C LEU A 215 28.13 -4.11 4.88
N ALA A 216 29.41 -4.47 4.76
CA ALA A 216 30.19 -5.01 5.89
C ALA A 216 30.32 -3.99 7.03
N ALA A 217 30.53 -2.70 6.69
CA ALA A 217 30.68 -1.64 7.69
C ALA A 217 29.40 -1.34 8.48
N LEU A 218 28.23 -1.63 7.92
CA LEU A 218 26.95 -1.38 8.58
C LEU A 218 26.59 -2.43 9.66
N ASP A 219 27.10 -3.67 9.55
CA ASP A 219 26.89 -4.79 10.46
C ASP A 219 25.49 -4.83 11.14
N PRO A 220 24.41 -5.06 10.39
CA PRO A 220 23.06 -4.96 10.91
C PRO A 220 22.77 -6.01 12.01
N ASP A 221 21.93 -5.62 12.98
CA ASP A 221 21.37 -6.53 13.99
C ASP A 221 20.27 -7.41 13.41
N VAL A 222 19.53 -6.88 12.42
CA VAL A 222 18.46 -7.59 11.70
C VAL A 222 18.56 -7.29 10.22
N LEU A 223 18.36 -8.30 9.39
CA LEU A 223 18.32 -8.18 7.96
C LEU A 223 16.95 -8.59 7.44
N VAL A 224 16.30 -7.68 6.73
CA VAL A 224 15.00 -7.90 6.10
C VAL A 224 15.20 -8.02 4.60
N PHE A 225 14.59 -9.03 3.99
CA PHE A 225 14.65 -9.24 2.55
C PHE A 225 13.26 -9.05 1.94
N SER A 226 13.21 -8.31 0.86
CA SER A 226 12.00 -8.15 0.07
C SER A 226 12.29 -8.56 -1.37
N ASP A 227 12.08 -9.86 -1.64
CA ASP A 227 12.26 -10.43 -2.99
C ASP A 227 11.29 -11.60 -3.16
N ARG A 228 10.65 -11.68 -4.33
CA ARG A 228 9.77 -12.80 -4.69
C ARG A 228 10.56 -14.11 -4.88
N ALA A 229 11.79 -14.01 -5.35
CA ALA A 229 12.67 -15.16 -5.53
C ALA A 229 13.27 -15.65 -4.22
N LEU A 230 13.33 -14.80 -3.17
CA LEU A 230 13.95 -15.09 -1.87
C LEU A 230 12.94 -15.58 -0.82
N ALA A 231 11.79 -16.08 -1.24
CA ALA A 231 10.77 -16.58 -0.33
C ALA A 231 11.17 -17.93 0.34
N ASP A 232 12.26 -18.55 -0.11
CA ASP A 232 12.76 -19.82 0.43
C ASP A 232 14.21 -19.75 0.92
N GLU A 233 14.61 -20.76 1.68
CA GLU A 233 15.94 -20.87 2.28
C GLU A 233 17.08 -21.00 1.24
N GLN A 234 16.79 -21.55 0.07
CA GLN A 234 17.76 -21.70 -1.03
C GLN A 234 18.12 -20.34 -1.63
N ALA A 235 17.12 -19.49 -1.82
CA ALA A 235 17.30 -18.15 -2.35
C ALA A 235 18.09 -17.26 -1.37
N LEU A 236 17.83 -17.35 -0.08
CA LEU A 236 18.63 -16.69 0.94
C LEU A 236 20.08 -17.18 0.91
N SER A 237 20.30 -18.49 0.82
CA SER A 237 21.64 -19.07 0.71
C SER A 237 22.38 -18.55 -0.54
N ALA A 238 21.69 -18.45 -1.69
CA ALA A 238 22.27 -17.90 -2.91
C ALA A 238 22.66 -16.42 -2.75
N LEU A 239 21.78 -15.60 -2.15
CA LEU A 239 22.07 -14.19 -1.86
C LEU A 239 23.31 -14.02 -0.98
N LEU A 240 23.41 -14.80 0.09
CA LEU A 240 24.54 -14.74 1.02
C LEU A 240 25.85 -15.20 0.36
N LYS A 241 25.79 -16.19 -0.54
CA LYS A 241 26.95 -16.62 -1.32
C LYS A 241 27.46 -15.52 -2.25
N GLU A 242 26.55 -14.77 -2.86
CA GLU A 242 26.91 -13.64 -3.73
C GLU A 242 27.35 -12.38 -2.96
N ASN A 243 27.00 -12.30 -1.66
CA ASN A 243 27.33 -11.15 -0.81
C ASN A 243 28.03 -11.60 0.48
N PRO A 244 29.34 -11.95 0.43
CA PRO A 244 30.09 -12.46 1.60
C PRO A 244 30.08 -11.49 2.79
N ALA A 245 30.03 -10.19 2.54
CA ALA A 245 29.94 -9.17 3.58
C ALA A 245 28.66 -9.29 4.41
N LEU A 246 27.52 -9.57 3.76
CA LEU A 246 26.26 -9.85 4.45
C LEU A 246 26.34 -11.17 5.22
N ALA A 247 26.95 -12.21 4.64
CA ALA A 247 27.14 -13.50 5.28
C ALA A 247 27.92 -13.40 6.62
N ALA A 248 28.83 -12.45 6.73
CA ALA A 248 29.61 -12.17 7.94
C ALA A 248 28.90 -11.26 8.95
N SER A 249 27.72 -10.69 8.61
CA SER A 249 27.00 -9.77 9.48
C SER A 249 26.46 -10.44 10.76
N ARG A 250 26.22 -9.61 11.79
CA ARG A 250 25.60 -10.05 13.05
C ARG A 250 24.23 -10.69 12.81
N ALA A 251 23.41 -10.06 11.95
CA ALA A 251 22.09 -10.58 11.61
C ALA A 251 22.12 -12.04 11.12
N VAL A 252 23.09 -12.38 10.26
CA VAL A 252 23.25 -13.75 9.75
C VAL A 252 23.76 -14.70 10.83
N ARG A 253 24.79 -14.32 11.58
CA ARG A 253 25.34 -15.14 12.67
C ARG A 253 24.29 -15.47 13.75
N GLU A 254 23.42 -14.51 14.07
CA GLU A 254 22.37 -14.64 15.08
C GLU A 254 21.04 -15.14 14.51
N LYS A 255 20.99 -15.45 13.20
CA LYS A 255 19.78 -15.90 12.47
C LYS A 255 18.61 -14.93 12.58
N ARG A 256 18.89 -13.64 12.63
CA ARG A 256 17.88 -12.56 12.68
C ARG A 256 17.56 -12.07 11.26
N LEU A 257 16.96 -12.95 10.50
CA LEU A 257 16.64 -12.78 9.09
C LEU A 257 15.13 -12.83 8.92
N MET A 258 14.59 -11.90 8.13
CA MET A 258 13.15 -11.83 7.87
C MET A 258 12.87 -11.65 6.39
N SER A 259 11.86 -12.37 5.90
CA SER A 259 11.29 -12.13 4.57
C SER A 259 10.12 -11.15 4.65
N LEU A 260 10.07 -10.22 3.71
CA LEU A 260 8.99 -9.26 3.52
C LEU A 260 8.40 -9.41 2.12
N ASP A 261 7.08 -9.51 2.03
CA ASP A 261 6.38 -9.52 0.73
C ASP A 261 6.67 -8.22 -0.03
N PRO A 262 7.29 -8.27 -1.22
CA PRO A 262 7.66 -7.08 -1.98
C PRO A 262 6.46 -6.22 -2.40
N THR A 263 5.25 -6.78 -2.47
CA THR A 263 4.04 -6.01 -2.80
C THR A 263 3.69 -4.97 -1.74
N LEU A 264 4.19 -5.13 -0.50
CA LEU A 264 4.02 -4.15 0.59
C LEU A 264 4.82 -2.86 0.38
N LEU A 265 5.78 -2.86 -0.54
CA LEU A 265 6.63 -1.71 -0.84
C LEU A 265 6.17 -0.94 -2.09
N VAL A 266 5.03 -1.30 -2.68
CA VAL A 266 4.57 -0.78 -3.97
C VAL A 266 3.15 -0.23 -3.87
N GLY A 267 2.95 1.00 -4.34
CA GLY A 267 1.62 1.60 -4.46
C GLY A 267 1.07 2.19 -3.15
N GLY A 268 1.94 2.55 -2.21
CA GLY A 268 1.55 3.17 -0.94
C GLY A 268 1.30 2.16 0.19
N LEU A 269 0.70 2.65 1.28
CA LEU A 269 0.43 1.84 2.47
C LEU A 269 -0.87 1.05 2.29
N GLY A 270 -0.77 -0.28 2.24
CA GLY A 270 -1.90 -1.20 2.09
C GLY A 270 -2.47 -1.73 3.42
N PRO A 271 -3.61 -2.44 3.37
CA PRO A 271 -4.31 -2.91 4.58
C PRO A 271 -3.54 -3.98 5.36
N ARG A 272 -2.60 -4.70 4.75
CA ARG A 272 -1.79 -5.75 5.42
C ARG A 272 -0.66 -5.22 6.30
N LEU A 273 -0.35 -3.91 6.21
CA LEU A 273 0.81 -3.35 6.91
C LEU A 273 0.75 -3.46 8.44
N PRO A 274 -0.37 -3.22 9.13
CA PRO A 274 -0.39 -3.37 10.59
C PRO A 274 0.04 -4.76 11.06
N ALA A 275 -0.44 -5.84 10.41
CA ALA A 275 -0.04 -7.21 10.75
C ALA A 275 1.44 -7.47 10.42
N THR A 276 1.92 -6.96 9.29
CA THR A 276 3.34 -7.07 8.91
C THR A 276 4.25 -6.36 9.92
N LEU A 277 3.87 -5.16 10.34
CA LEU A 277 4.60 -4.37 11.33
C LEU A 277 4.64 -5.07 12.70
N GLN A 278 3.56 -5.73 13.10
CA GLN A 278 3.56 -6.55 14.33
C GLN A 278 4.58 -7.69 14.25
N SER A 279 4.67 -8.38 13.10
CA SER A 279 5.66 -9.44 12.88
C SER A 279 7.09 -8.91 12.88
N LEU A 280 7.34 -7.77 12.23
CA LEU A 280 8.64 -7.10 12.25
C LEU A 280 9.03 -6.69 13.67
N ALA A 281 8.14 -6.03 14.41
CA ALA A 281 8.40 -5.61 15.79
C ALA A 281 8.70 -6.80 16.71
N ALA A 282 7.98 -7.91 16.57
CA ALA A 282 8.24 -9.13 17.34
C ALA A 282 9.64 -9.71 17.08
N SER A 283 10.15 -9.59 15.84
CA SER A 283 11.51 -10.04 15.52
C SER A 283 12.58 -9.05 15.95
N PHE A 284 12.27 -7.75 15.94
CA PHE A 284 13.19 -6.74 16.43
C PHE A 284 13.39 -6.82 17.94
N TYR A 285 12.34 -7.22 18.67
CA TYR A 285 12.31 -7.35 20.12
C TYR A 285 11.86 -8.76 20.54
N PRO A 286 12.66 -9.81 20.28
CA PRO A 286 12.30 -11.16 20.70
C PRO A 286 12.17 -11.20 22.21
N ALA A 287 11.08 -11.82 22.70
CA ALA A 287 10.89 -12.03 24.15
C ALA A 287 12.13 -12.71 24.74
N SER A 288 12.70 -12.14 25.79
CA SER A 288 13.88 -12.69 26.43
C SER A 288 13.61 -14.14 26.86
N LYS A 289 14.59 -15.02 26.67
CA LYS A 289 14.48 -16.45 27.07
C LYS A 289 14.13 -16.65 28.55
N ALA A 290 14.31 -15.61 29.38
CA ALA A 290 13.99 -15.62 30.81
C ALA A 290 12.49 -15.69 31.15
N SER A 291 11.61 -15.26 30.21
CA SER A 291 10.15 -15.28 30.41
C SER A 291 9.48 -16.61 30.02
N ARG A 292 10.22 -17.59 29.49
CA ARG A 292 9.70 -18.93 29.13
C ARG A 292 9.95 -20.01 30.19
N ALA A 293 10.58 -19.66 31.32
CA ALA A 293 10.95 -20.58 32.39
C ALA A 293 10.17 -20.35 33.71
N GLN A 294 9.00 -19.69 33.61
CA GLN A 294 8.05 -19.57 34.74
C GLN A 294 6.74 -20.25 34.43
#